data_c17b866fdd8792d872bacbc177afa295
#
_entry.id   c17b866fdd8792d872bacbc177afa295
#
_cell.length_a   1.000
_cell.length_b   1.000
_cell.length_c   1.000
_cell.angle_alpha   90.00
_cell.angle_beta   90.00
_cell.angle_gamma   90.00
#
_symmetry.space_group_name_H-M   'P 1'
#
loop_
_entity.id
_entity.type
_entity.pdbx_description
1 polymer ?
#
loop_
_entity_poly.entity_id
_entity_poly.type
_entity_poly.pdbx_seq_one_letter_code
_entity_poly.pdbx_strand_id
1 'polypeptide(L)'
;SGMQATVQNAPGSSFEGCEPNCFLPSTVTVDLGGTVTWGNPDSVPHTMTSGTSADGPSGHFDSSLIMTGGSFSNTFDESGTYDYFCMIHPWMTGTVIVGFEEVAAEAAAEAAAEAASSGMQATVQNAPGSSFQGCEPDCFLPSTVIIDLGGTVTWENPDNAAHSTASFKGSISGVVGL
;
A
#
# COMPACT_ATOMS: atom_id res chain seq x y z
N SER A 1 -9.21 -16.89 2.12
CA SER A 1 -10.28 -15.98 1.64
C SER A 1 -9.64 -14.62 1.51
N GLY A 2 -9.40 -14.19 0.27
CA GLY A 2 -8.82 -12.88 -0.01
C GLY A 2 -9.68 -11.74 0.56
N MET A 3 -9.05 -10.61 0.86
CA MET A 3 -9.73 -9.39 1.32
C MET A 3 -10.77 -8.94 0.31
N GLN A 4 -11.91 -8.45 0.78
CA GLN A 4 -12.95 -7.90 -0.10
C GLN A 4 -12.97 -6.37 0.02
N ALA A 5 -13.06 -5.69 -1.10
CA ALA A 5 -13.21 -4.25 -1.16
C ALA A 5 -14.45 -3.85 -1.96
N THR A 6 -15.02 -2.71 -1.63
CA THR A 6 -16.18 -2.16 -2.33
C THR A 6 -15.84 -0.76 -2.84
N VAL A 7 -16.19 -0.50 -4.08
CA VAL A 7 -16.08 0.81 -4.73
C VAL A 7 -17.47 1.23 -5.21
N GLN A 8 -17.78 2.49 -5.12
CA GLN A 8 -19.05 3.03 -5.66
C GLN A 8 -18.78 4.20 -6.59
N ASN A 9 -19.62 4.38 -7.59
CA ASN A 9 -19.62 5.60 -8.37
C ASN A 9 -20.05 6.78 -7.50
N ALA A 10 -19.34 7.89 -7.61
CA ALA A 10 -19.77 9.10 -6.94
C ALA A 10 -21.08 9.61 -7.53
N PRO A 11 -21.99 10.16 -6.73
CA PRO A 11 -23.19 10.79 -7.26
C PRO A 11 -22.85 11.92 -8.26
N GLY A 12 -23.40 11.85 -9.46
CA GLY A 12 -23.15 12.82 -10.52
C GLY A 12 -21.82 12.64 -11.25
N SER A 13 -21.16 11.49 -11.11
CA SER A 13 -19.90 11.18 -11.78
C SER A 13 -19.99 11.08 -13.31
N SER A 14 -21.20 11.09 -13.86
CA SER A 14 -21.46 11.24 -15.29
C SER A 14 -21.08 12.62 -15.87
N PHE A 15 -20.76 13.59 -15.03
CA PHE A 15 -20.25 14.89 -15.43
C PHE A 15 -18.78 15.05 -15.07
N GLU A 16 -18.01 15.72 -15.92
CA GLU A 16 -16.62 16.09 -15.63
C GLU A 16 -16.54 16.96 -14.35
N GLY A 17 -15.42 16.85 -13.62
CA GLY A 17 -15.17 17.62 -12.39
C GLY A 17 -15.33 16.80 -11.12
N CYS A 18 -15.60 15.51 -11.21
CA CYS A 18 -15.55 14.59 -10.06
C CYS A 18 -14.13 14.07 -9.77
N GLU A 19 -13.18 14.27 -10.70
CA GLU A 19 -11.81 13.73 -10.59
C GLU A 19 -11.05 14.31 -9.38
N PRO A 20 -10.24 13.52 -8.72
CA PRO A 20 -9.96 12.09 -8.93
C PRO A 20 -10.96 11.15 -8.24
N ASN A 21 -12.05 11.66 -7.69
CA ASN A 21 -12.98 10.94 -6.81
C ASN A 21 -14.29 10.52 -7.51
N CYS A 22 -14.25 10.25 -8.81
CA CYS A 22 -15.40 9.75 -9.55
C CYS A 22 -15.80 8.32 -9.15
N PHE A 23 -14.82 7.51 -8.70
CA PHE A 23 -15.00 6.27 -7.96
C PHE A 23 -14.63 6.48 -6.51
N LEU A 24 -15.37 5.88 -5.57
CA LEU A 24 -15.20 6.05 -4.14
C LEU A 24 -15.03 4.70 -3.42
N PRO A 25 -13.85 4.42 -2.90
CA PRO A 25 -12.60 5.17 -3.08
C PRO A 25 -12.03 5.02 -4.50
N SER A 26 -11.20 5.96 -4.94
CA SER A 26 -10.56 5.92 -6.27
C SER A 26 -9.44 4.88 -6.37
N THR A 27 -8.88 4.48 -5.24
CA THR A 27 -7.88 3.42 -5.13
C THR A 27 -8.27 2.45 -4.04
N VAL A 28 -8.21 1.16 -4.34
CA VAL A 28 -8.40 0.07 -3.37
C VAL A 28 -7.24 -0.91 -3.42
N THR A 29 -6.94 -1.52 -2.28
CA THR A 29 -5.96 -2.60 -2.18
C THR A 29 -6.67 -3.87 -1.73
N VAL A 30 -6.36 -4.99 -2.37
CA VAL A 30 -6.83 -6.33 -2.00
C VAL A 30 -5.67 -7.31 -2.04
N ASP A 31 -5.79 -8.41 -1.31
CA ASP A 31 -4.83 -9.50 -1.37
C ASP A 31 -5.00 -10.31 -2.67
N LEU A 32 -4.02 -11.15 -2.99
CA LEU A 32 -4.14 -12.14 -4.05
C LEU A 32 -5.35 -13.05 -3.77
N GLY A 33 -6.20 -13.27 -4.77
CA GLY A 33 -7.50 -13.95 -4.61
C GLY A 33 -8.58 -13.07 -3.98
N GLY A 34 -8.29 -11.80 -3.75
CA GLY A 34 -9.25 -10.80 -3.26
C GLY A 34 -10.28 -10.40 -4.31
N THR A 35 -11.42 -9.95 -3.85
CA THR A 35 -12.53 -9.56 -4.72
C THR A 35 -12.87 -8.08 -4.52
N VAL A 36 -12.96 -7.34 -5.60
CA VAL A 36 -13.50 -5.97 -5.60
C VAL A 36 -14.91 -6.00 -6.17
N THR A 37 -15.83 -5.34 -5.48
CA THR A 37 -17.21 -5.14 -5.94
C THR A 37 -17.46 -3.67 -6.21
N TRP A 38 -17.85 -3.35 -7.42
CA TRP A 38 -18.26 -2.01 -7.82
C TRP A 38 -19.77 -1.90 -7.83
N GLY A 39 -20.30 -0.85 -7.23
CA GLY A 39 -21.72 -0.52 -7.24
C GLY A 39 -22.00 0.76 -7.99
N ASN A 40 -23.14 0.82 -8.67
CA ASN A 40 -23.60 2.02 -9.35
C ASN A 40 -24.84 2.63 -8.65
N PRO A 41 -24.65 3.50 -7.64
CA PRO A 41 -25.76 4.26 -7.06
C PRO A 41 -26.14 5.49 -7.87
N ASP A 42 -25.38 5.84 -8.92
CA ASP A 42 -25.69 7.01 -9.77
C ASP A 42 -26.92 6.75 -10.63
N SER A 43 -27.51 7.83 -11.15
CA SER A 43 -28.75 7.79 -11.94
C SER A 43 -28.57 7.37 -13.39
N VAL A 44 -27.30 7.19 -13.83
CA VAL A 44 -26.94 6.84 -15.20
C VAL A 44 -26.09 5.56 -15.23
N PRO A 45 -26.06 4.85 -16.37
CA PRO A 45 -25.19 3.67 -16.51
C PRO A 45 -23.73 4.05 -16.48
N HIS A 46 -22.88 3.11 -16.00
CA HIS A 46 -21.42 3.20 -16.02
C HIS A 46 -20.80 1.88 -16.42
N THR A 47 -19.51 1.90 -16.77
CA THR A 47 -18.70 0.68 -16.92
C THR A 47 -17.49 0.72 -15.98
N MET A 48 -17.02 -0.45 -15.57
CA MET A 48 -15.73 -0.65 -14.91
C MET A 48 -14.89 -1.53 -15.80
N THR A 49 -14.03 -0.88 -16.58
CA THR A 49 -13.25 -1.54 -17.63
C THR A 49 -11.77 -1.35 -17.35
N SER A 50 -11.02 -2.44 -17.22
CA SER A 50 -9.57 -2.40 -16.98
C SER A 50 -8.83 -1.74 -18.14
N GLY A 51 -7.83 -0.91 -17.82
CA GLY A 51 -7.06 -0.10 -18.76
C GLY A 51 -7.15 1.38 -18.46
N THR A 52 -6.77 2.20 -19.43
CA THR A 52 -6.82 3.68 -19.32
C THR A 52 -7.65 4.27 -20.45
N SER A 53 -8.17 5.48 -20.24
CA SER A 53 -8.92 6.17 -21.30
C SER A 53 -8.02 6.55 -22.49
N ALA A 54 -6.70 6.64 -22.28
CA ALA A 54 -5.73 6.97 -23.33
C ALA A 54 -5.33 5.75 -24.19
N ASP A 55 -5.14 4.59 -23.54
CA ASP A 55 -4.66 3.36 -24.20
C ASP A 55 -5.79 2.40 -24.54
N GLY A 56 -6.97 2.60 -23.94
CA GLY A 56 -8.13 1.73 -24.10
C GLY A 56 -8.15 0.56 -23.10
N PRO A 57 -9.09 -0.39 -23.28
CA PRO A 57 -9.23 -1.57 -22.43
C PRO A 57 -8.00 -2.47 -22.45
N SER A 58 -7.55 -2.92 -21.27
CA SER A 58 -6.42 -3.87 -21.12
C SER A 58 -6.84 -5.34 -21.19
N GLY A 59 -8.13 -5.64 -21.04
CA GLY A 59 -8.69 -6.98 -21.16
C GLY A 59 -8.65 -7.83 -19.89
N HIS A 60 -8.21 -7.28 -18.74
CA HIS A 60 -8.23 -8.04 -17.48
C HIS A 60 -9.63 -8.21 -16.92
N PHE A 61 -10.47 -7.19 -16.99
CA PHE A 61 -11.90 -7.25 -16.66
C PHE A 61 -12.69 -6.17 -17.39
N ASP A 62 -13.97 -6.44 -17.57
CA ASP A 62 -14.95 -5.49 -18.10
C ASP A 62 -16.34 -5.85 -17.55
N SER A 63 -16.99 -4.88 -16.93
CA SER A 63 -18.31 -5.06 -16.35
C SER A 63 -19.43 -4.99 -17.37
N SER A 64 -19.17 -4.55 -18.61
CA SER A 64 -20.20 -4.00 -19.46
C SER A 64 -20.99 -2.87 -18.79
N LEU A 65 -22.17 -2.51 -19.28
CA LEU A 65 -22.97 -1.47 -18.67
C LEU A 65 -23.63 -1.92 -17.37
N ILE A 66 -23.33 -1.23 -16.29
CA ILE A 66 -24.00 -1.39 -15.01
C ILE A 66 -25.04 -0.29 -14.85
N MET A 67 -26.28 -0.69 -14.78
CA MET A 67 -27.41 0.23 -14.60
C MET A 67 -27.48 0.72 -13.15
N THR A 68 -28.25 1.76 -12.91
CA THR A 68 -28.53 2.31 -11.57
C THR A 68 -28.94 1.20 -10.60
N GLY A 69 -28.28 1.13 -9.44
CA GLY A 69 -28.49 0.12 -8.41
C GLY A 69 -27.86 -1.24 -8.72
N GLY A 70 -27.23 -1.41 -9.89
CA GLY A 70 -26.49 -2.62 -10.25
C GLY A 70 -25.09 -2.66 -9.64
N SER A 71 -24.47 -3.84 -9.73
CA SER A 71 -23.11 -4.06 -9.28
C SER A 71 -22.36 -5.06 -10.16
N PHE A 72 -21.04 -5.02 -10.09
CA PHE A 72 -20.11 -5.93 -10.74
C PHE A 72 -19.05 -6.35 -9.75
N SER A 73 -18.58 -7.58 -9.80
CA SER A 73 -17.48 -8.06 -8.97
C SER A 73 -16.44 -8.76 -9.82
N ASN A 74 -15.16 -8.53 -9.48
CA ASN A 74 -14.04 -9.25 -10.08
C ASN A 74 -13.11 -9.75 -8.99
N THR A 75 -12.63 -10.99 -9.13
CA THR A 75 -11.62 -11.58 -8.27
C THR A 75 -10.27 -11.52 -8.98
N PHE A 76 -9.22 -11.17 -8.24
CA PHE A 76 -7.89 -10.94 -8.78
C PHE A 76 -6.96 -12.09 -8.39
N ASP A 77 -6.63 -12.96 -9.35
CA ASP A 77 -5.77 -14.12 -9.15
C ASP A 77 -4.30 -13.85 -9.47
N GLU A 78 -3.97 -12.64 -9.89
CA GLU A 78 -2.60 -12.19 -10.17
C GLU A 78 -2.34 -10.89 -9.43
N SER A 79 -1.15 -10.77 -8.83
CA SER A 79 -0.71 -9.53 -8.20
C SER A 79 -0.35 -8.47 -9.23
N GLY A 80 -0.57 -7.22 -8.90
CA GLY A 80 -0.27 -6.10 -9.79
C GLY A 80 -1.10 -4.87 -9.52
N THR A 81 -0.91 -3.87 -10.35
CA THR A 81 -1.71 -2.65 -10.34
C THR A 81 -2.59 -2.65 -11.58
N TYR A 82 -3.89 -2.51 -11.36
CA TYR A 82 -4.91 -2.54 -12.39
C TYR A 82 -5.62 -1.20 -12.42
N ASP A 83 -5.23 -0.36 -13.36
CA ASP A 83 -6.01 0.84 -13.65
C ASP A 83 -7.30 0.46 -14.36
N TYR A 84 -8.35 1.21 -14.11
CA TYR A 84 -9.64 1.04 -14.77
C TYR A 84 -10.34 2.39 -14.98
N PHE A 85 -11.28 2.41 -15.89
CA PHE A 85 -12.02 3.61 -16.26
C PHE A 85 -13.44 3.27 -16.71
N CYS A 86 -14.27 4.28 -16.83
CA CYS A 86 -15.59 4.15 -17.44
C CYS A 86 -15.50 4.46 -18.94
N MET A 87 -15.88 3.52 -19.81
CA MET A 87 -15.79 3.70 -21.27
C MET A 87 -16.70 4.81 -21.80
N ILE A 88 -17.80 5.07 -21.13
CA ILE A 88 -18.78 6.10 -21.55
C ILE A 88 -18.57 7.44 -20.83
N HIS A 89 -17.75 7.46 -19.79
CA HIS A 89 -17.34 8.66 -19.03
C HIS A 89 -15.82 8.59 -18.78
N PRO A 90 -14.98 8.85 -19.79
CA PRO A 90 -13.54 8.52 -19.74
C PRO A 90 -12.72 9.31 -18.72
N TRP A 91 -13.27 10.33 -18.10
CA TRP A 91 -12.69 11.05 -16.97
C TRP A 91 -12.78 10.27 -15.65
N MET A 92 -13.71 9.32 -15.55
CA MET A 92 -13.82 8.45 -14.38
C MET A 92 -12.75 7.39 -14.40
N THR A 93 -11.77 7.51 -13.52
CA THR A 93 -10.64 6.60 -13.40
C THR A 93 -10.48 6.09 -11.97
N GLY A 94 -9.95 4.88 -11.82
CA GLY A 94 -9.63 4.29 -10.54
C GLY A 94 -8.52 3.25 -10.67
N THR A 95 -8.03 2.77 -9.53
CA THR A 95 -6.92 1.81 -9.47
C THR A 95 -7.21 0.73 -8.44
N VAL A 96 -6.99 -0.53 -8.80
CA VAL A 96 -6.92 -1.66 -7.88
C VAL A 96 -5.48 -2.10 -7.74
N ILE A 97 -4.99 -2.19 -6.51
CA ILE A 97 -3.68 -2.72 -6.18
C ILE A 97 -3.90 -4.12 -5.59
N VAL A 98 -3.33 -5.13 -6.22
CA VAL A 98 -3.38 -6.52 -5.76
C VAL A 98 -2.01 -6.89 -5.22
N GLY A 99 -1.92 -7.03 -3.90
CA GLY A 99 -0.71 -7.44 -3.21
C GLY A 99 -0.53 -8.96 -3.24
N PHE A 100 0.70 -9.42 -3.04
CA PHE A 100 0.95 -10.81 -2.68
C PHE A 100 0.48 -11.05 -1.23
N GLU A 101 0.10 -12.30 -0.88
CA GLU A 101 -0.10 -12.69 0.53
C GLU A 101 1.11 -12.37 1.43
N GLU A 102 2.27 -12.14 0.82
CA GLU A 102 3.51 -11.75 1.48
C GLU A 102 3.40 -10.38 2.18
N VAL A 103 2.55 -9.46 1.66
CA VAL A 103 2.29 -8.16 2.34
C VAL A 103 1.47 -8.37 3.61
N ALA A 104 0.57 -9.37 3.63
CA ALA A 104 -0.16 -9.74 4.85
C ALA A 104 0.73 -10.54 5.81
N ALA A 105 1.69 -11.32 5.29
CA ALA A 105 2.70 -12.01 6.10
C ALA A 105 3.77 -11.02 6.61
N GLU A 106 4.11 -9.99 5.84
CA GLU A 106 5.01 -8.92 6.23
C GLU A 106 4.34 -7.99 7.26
N ALA A 107 3.07 -7.61 7.05
CA ALA A 107 2.28 -6.90 8.04
C ALA A 107 1.99 -7.77 9.29
N ALA A 108 1.82 -9.08 9.15
CA ALA A 108 1.67 -10.02 10.27
C ALA A 108 3.02 -10.36 10.93
N ALA A 109 4.13 -10.35 10.17
CA ALA A 109 5.49 -10.47 10.71
C ALA A 109 5.91 -9.15 11.37
N GLU A 110 5.49 -8.00 10.85
CA GLU A 110 5.67 -6.68 11.45
C GLU A 110 4.79 -6.54 12.72
N ALA A 111 3.53 -7.00 12.70
CA ALA A 111 2.67 -7.08 13.87
C ALA A 111 3.13 -8.15 14.89
N ALA A 112 3.75 -9.24 14.44
CA ALA A 112 4.35 -10.25 15.32
C ALA A 112 5.73 -9.82 15.86
N ALA A 113 6.49 -9.02 15.09
CA ALA A 113 7.68 -8.32 15.56
C ALA A 113 7.31 -7.19 16.53
N GLU A 114 6.19 -6.52 16.31
CA GLU A 114 5.58 -5.54 17.21
C GLU A 114 5.09 -6.21 18.50
N ALA A 115 4.47 -7.40 18.42
CA ALA A 115 4.08 -8.18 19.59
C ALA A 115 5.27 -8.84 20.33
N ALA A 116 6.36 -9.14 19.61
CA ALA A 116 7.60 -9.66 20.21
C ALA A 116 8.51 -8.53 20.74
N SER A 117 8.34 -7.30 20.25
CA SER A 117 9.03 -6.09 20.72
C SER A 117 8.20 -5.27 21.71
N SER A 118 7.08 -5.79 22.20
CA SER A 118 6.30 -5.16 23.29
C SER A 118 7.04 -5.18 24.64
N GLY A 119 8.35 -5.09 24.57
CA GLY A 119 9.27 -4.73 25.63
C GLY A 119 9.75 -3.30 25.40
N MET A 120 9.86 -2.52 26.42
CA MET A 120 10.30 -1.11 26.41
C MET A 120 11.74 -0.92 25.87
N GLN A 121 12.32 -1.90 25.20
CA GLN A 121 13.70 -1.88 24.73
C GLN A 121 13.87 -2.58 23.38
N ALA A 122 14.56 -1.94 22.46
CA ALA A 122 15.02 -2.51 21.20
C ALA A 122 16.52 -2.27 21.02
N THR A 123 17.23 -3.19 20.38
CA THR A 123 18.65 -3.03 20.08
C THR A 123 18.84 -3.01 18.57
N VAL A 124 19.58 -2.03 18.09
CA VAL A 124 19.98 -1.87 16.69
C VAL A 124 21.49 -1.97 16.61
N GLN A 125 22.01 -2.73 15.66
CA GLN A 125 23.44 -2.87 15.44
C GLN A 125 23.85 -2.33 14.07
N ASN A 126 25.04 -1.82 13.95
CA ASN A 126 25.61 -1.54 12.65
C ASN A 126 25.88 -2.85 11.91
N ALA A 127 25.51 -2.92 10.64
CA ALA A 127 25.85 -4.06 9.82
C ALA A 127 27.37 -4.19 9.65
N PRO A 128 27.92 -5.40 9.61
CA PRO A 128 29.36 -5.58 9.36
C PRO A 128 29.78 -4.92 8.05
N GLY A 129 30.75 -4.03 8.10
CA GLY A 129 31.21 -3.28 6.92
C GLY A 129 30.36 -2.07 6.55
N SER A 130 29.48 -1.60 7.42
CA SER A 130 28.63 -0.44 7.19
C SER A 130 29.36 0.88 7.06
N SER A 131 30.68 0.90 7.33
CA SER A 131 31.57 2.03 7.05
C SER A 131 31.88 2.24 5.56
N PHE A 132 31.51 1.30 4.71
CA PHE A 132 31.68 1.39 3.25
C PHE A 132 30.34 1.63 2.55
N GLN A 133 30.37 2.36 1.41
CA GLN A 133 29.17 2.52 0.57
C GLN A 133 28.68 1.16 0.04
N GLY A 134 27.37 1.00 -0.01
CA GLY A 134 26.73 -0.21 -0.55
C GLY A 134 26.09 -1.13 0.50
N CYS A 135 26.01 -0.69 1.75
CA CYS A 135 25.23 -1.38 2.77
C CYS A 135 23.72 -1.03 2.72
N GLU A 136 23.36 0.04 2.00
CA GLU A 136 21.96 0.50 1.96
C GLU A 136 21.03 -0.56 1.32
N PRO A 137 19.80 -0.74 1.85
CA PRO A 137 19.18 -0.04 3.00
C PRO A 137 19.57 -0.61 4.38
N ASP A 138 20.35 -1.68 4.45
CA ASP A 138 20.57 -2.50 5.64
C ASP A 138 21.87 -2.15 6.41
N CYS A 139 22.23 -0.87 6.44
CA CYS A 139 23.41 -0.42 7.21
C CYS A 139 23.21 -0.53 8.73
N PHE A 140 21.96 -0.60 9.16
CA PHE A 140 21.55 -0.86 10.54
C PHE A 140 20.68 -2.13 10.57
N LEU A 141 20.87 -2.96 11.61
CA LEU A 141 20.16 -4.23 11.76
C LEU A 141 19.47 -4.32 13.15
N PRO A 142 18.13 -4.38 13.17
CA PRO A 142 17.20 -4.21 12.06
C PRO A 142 17.19 -2.76 11.53
N SER A 143 16.86 -2.58 10.27
CA SER A 143 16.78 -1.24 9.64
C SER A 143 15.58 -0.43 10.13
N THR A 144 14.59 -1.09 10.70
CA THR A 144 13.40 -0.47 11.32
C THR A 144 13.12 -1.08 12.68
N VAL A 145 12.87 -0.26 13.67
CA VAL A 145 12.41 -0.68 15.00
C VAL A 145 11.18 0.12 15.41
N ILE A 146 10.24 -0.56 16.04
CA ILE A 146 9.05 0.05 16.62
C ILE A 146 9.12 -0.14 18.13
N ILE A 147 8.94 0.93 18.89
CA ILE A 147 8.92 0.93 20.35
C ILE A 147 7.72 1.70 20.87
N ASP A 148 7.22 1.30 22.03
CA ASP A 148 6.17 2.02 22.71
C ASP A 148 6.63 3.40 23.22
N LEU A 149 5.68 4.27 23.50
CA LEU A 149 5.96 5.58 24.08
C LEU A 149 6.73 5.42 25.42
N GLY A 150 7.93 5.97 25.47
CA GLY A 150 8.83 5.83 26.63
C GLY A 150 9.77 4.63 26.54
N GLY A 151 9.70 3.84 25.49
CA GLY A 151 10.65 2.77 25.21
C GLY A 151 12.06 3.29 24.89
N THR A 152 13.05 2.40 25.01
CA THR A 152 14.46 2.74 24.78
C THR A 152 15.01 1.95 23.58
N VAL A 153 15.70 2.64 22.68
CA VAL A 153 16.48 2.02 21.61
C VAL A 153 17.96 2.11 21.98
N THR A 154 18.63 0.96 21.99
CA THR A 154 20.07 0.87 22.19
C THR A 154 20.74 0.61 20.85
N TRP A 155 21.71 1.45 20.48
CA TRP A 155 22.56 1.23 19.31
C TRP A 155 23.89 0.63 19.74
N GLU A 156 24.26 -0.44 19.08
CA GLU A 156 25.55 -1.11 19.29
C GLU A 156 26.39 -1.00 18.02
N ASN A 157 27.66 -0.71 18.18
CA ASN A 157 28.60 -0.63 17.07
C ASN A 157 29.60 -1.80 17.11
N PRO A 158 29.28 -2.94 16.49
CA PRO A 158 30.24 -4.04 16.34
C PRO A 158 31.26 -3.81 15.21
N ASP A 159 31.13 -2.70 14.46
CA ASP A 159 32.07 -2.35 13.39
C ASP A 159 33.35 -1.69 13.95
N ASN A 160 34.41 -1.72 13.15
CA ASN A 160 35.71 -1.13 13.53
C ASN A 160 35.81 0.38 13.23
N ALA A 161 34.72 0.99 12.75
CA ALA A 161 34.65 2.42 12.46
C ALA A 161 33.68 3.12 13.41
N ALA A 162 33.90 4.40 13.67
CA ALA A 162 32.95 5.20 14.42
C ALA A 162 31.72 5.54 13.56
N HIS A 163 30.54 5.33 14.13
CA HIS A 163 29.27 5.67 13.51
C HIS A 163 28.47 6.65 14.37
N SER A 164 27.57 7.39 13.76
CA SER A 164 26.64 8.26 14.47
C SER A 164 25.20 7.95 14.09
N THR A 165 24.30 8.08 15.04
CA THR A 165 22.86 8.04 14.81
C THR A 165 22.28 9.43 15.03
N ALA A 166 21.52 9.92 14.06
CA ALA A 166 20.90 11.25 14.15
C ALA A 166 19.45 11.17 13.65
N SER A 167 18.53 11.85 14.34
CA SER A 167 17.13 11.97 13.93
C SER A 167 16.83 13.40 13.47
N PHE A 168 16.05 13.52 12.40
CA PHE A 168 15.59 14.81 11.88
C PHE A 168 14.19 15.23 12.41
N LYS A 169 13.50 14.33 13.13
CA LYS A 169 12.19 14.61 13.74
C LYS A 169 12.12 14.04 15.17
N GLY A 170 12.58 14.83 16.15
CA GLY A 170 12.55 14.42 17.55
C GLY A 170 13.91 13.88 18.02
N SER A 171 14.26 14.21 19.22
CA SER A 171 15.59 14.13 19.79
C SER A 171 16.15 12.73 19.92
N ILE A 172 16.96 12.26 18.98
CA ILE A 172 18.01 11.31 19.31
C ILE A 172 19.25 11.66 18.49
N SER A 173 20.31 12.09 19.14
CA SER A 173 21.63 12.15 18.56
C SER A 173 22.63 11.54 19.54
N GLY A 174 23.41 10.58 19.07
CA GLY A 174 24.48 9.97 19.84
C GLY A 174 25.60 9.50 18.92
N VAL A 175 26.84 9.58 19.40
CA VAL A 175 27.99 8.94 18.76
C VAL A 175 28.20 7.62 19.48
N VAL A 176 28.14 6.52 18.73
CA VAL A 176 28.47 5.19 19.24
C VAL A 176 29.95 4.96 18.92
N GLY A 177 30.81 5.17 19.90
CA GLY A 177 32.24 4.92 19.79
C GLY A 177 32.61 3.46 19.96
N LEU A 178 33.85 3.14 19.60
CA LEU A 178 34.50 1.83 19.82
C LEU A 178 34.52 1.47 21.30
#